data_b69c1aab1771b111a7692d10c6b90479
#
_entry.id   b69c1aab1771b111a7692d10c6b90479
#
_cell.length_a   1.000
_cell.length_b   1.000
_cell.length_c   1.000
_cell.angle_alpha   90.00
_cell.angle_beta   90.00
_cell.angle_gamma   90.00
#
_symmetry.space_group_name_H-M   'P 1'
#
loop_
_entity.id
_entity.type
_entity.pdbx_description
1 polymer ?
#
loop_
_entity_poly.entity_id
_entity_poly.type
_entity_poly.pdbx_seq_one_letter_code
_entity_poly.pdbx_strand_id
1 'polypeptide(L)'
;MAARDRLNACTIRATRCRRSEAPSAQASRSCAAAPTTSAKDPPCSARAEPFRPLAERADVVVFATPPLDRDLEVAGPVTVQLWIASDCPDTDFTAKLIDVHPPNEDYPKGFAMNLTEGILRCRYRDSWEQPSLMVPGKVYAITIELFPVGNLFSRGHQLRLDISSSNFPHFDVNPNSGEPEGAMEHPRIAHNRIFVDAAHPSHLVLPVIPPGT
;
A
#
# COMPACT_ATOMS: atom_id res chain seq x y z
N MET A 1 -22.45 30.23 -9.79
CA MET A 1 -21.02 29.95 -9.89
C MET A 1 -20.61 29.39 -8.53
N ALA A 2 -20.56 28.06 -8.42
CA ALA A 2 -20.27 27.38 -7.15
C ALA A 2 -18.77 27.26 -6.99
N ALA A 3 -18.22 27.79 -5.90
CA ALA A 3 -16.86 27.54 -5.48
C ALA A 3 -16.74 26.06 -5.14
N ARG A 4 -15.89 25.34 -5.87
CA ARG A 4 -15.48 23.99 -5.52
C ARG A 4 -14.57 24.11 -4.32
N ASP A 5 -15.09 23.75 -3.15
CA ASP A 5 -14.30 23.58 -1.94
C ASP A 5 -13.19 22.57 -2.22
N ARG A 6 -11.95 23.03 -2.11
CA ARG A 6 -10.78 22.19 -2.14
C ARG A 6 -10.80 21.36 -0.85
N LEU A 7 -11.17 20.11 -0.96
CA LEU A 7 -10.99 19.12 0.10
C LEU A 7 -9.54 19.19 0.56
N ASN A 8 -9.34 19.42 1.86
CA ASN A 8 -8.02 19.48 2.46
C ASN A 8 -7.35 18.10 2.36
N ALA A 9 -6.47 17.94 1.37
CA ALA A 9 -5.66 16.75 1.23
C ALA A 9 -4.55 16.76 2.29
N CYS A 10 -4.51 15.73 3.13
CA CYS A 10 -3.42 15.52 4.06
C CYS A 10 -2.27 14.82 3.32
N THR A 11 -1.14 15.50 3.17
CA THR A 11 0.06 14.93 2.57
C THR A 11 0.90 14.25 3.65
N ILE A 12 1.09 12.94 3.53
CA ILE A 12 2.00 12.20 4.41
C ILE A 12 3.40 12.28 3.78
N ARG A 13 4.32 13.02 4.41
CA ARG A 13 5.72 13.04 4.02
C ARG A 13 6.45 11.86 4.67
N ALA A 14 6.94 10.97 3.84
CA ALA A 14 7.79 9.88 4.27
C ALA A 14 9.26 10.33 4.41
N THR A 15 9.90 9.85 5.46
CA THR A 15 11.28 10.19 5.79
C THR A 15 12.30 9.18 5.28
N ARG A 16 11.91 8.12 4.57
CA ARG A 16 12.84 7.06 4.18
C ARG A 16 12.50 6.41 2.84
N CYS A 17 13.44 6.50 1.90
CA CYS A 17 13.46 5.66 0.71
C CYS A 17 14.10 4.31 1.06
N ARG A 18 13.38 3.19 0.92
CA ARG A 18 13.94 1.84 1.00
C ARG A 18 13.77 1.16 -0.35
N ARG A 19 14.76 0.36 -0.73
CA ARG A 19 14.60 -0.61 -1.81
C ARG A 19 13.64 -1.70 -1.33
N SER A 20 12.61 -1.99 -2.10
CA SER A 20 11.83 -3.20 -1.92
C SER A 20 12.29 -4.22 -2.96
N GLU A 21 12.63 -5.40 -2.51
CA GLU A 21 12.88 -6.55 -3.38
C GLU A 21 11.61 -7.38 -3.39
N ALA A 22 11.02 -7.55 -4.57
CA ALA A 22 9.90 -8.48 -4.70
C ALA A 22 10.44 -9.92 -4.57
N PRO A 23 9.83 -10.76 -3.73
CA PRO A 23 10.26 -12.14 -3.60
C PRO A 23 10.10 -12.89 -4.92
N SER A 24 10.99 -13.85 -5.18
CA SER A 24 10.84 -14.81 -6.29
C SER A 24 9.51 -15.55 -6.17
N ALA A 25 8.96 -16.02 -7.28
CA ALA A 25 7.67 -16.72 -7.33
C ALA A 25 7.58 -17.91 -6.34
N GLN A 26 8.69 -18.45 -5.89
CA GLN A 26 8.74 -19.51 -4.88
C GLN A 26 8.62 -19.01 -3.42
N ALA A 27 8.92 -17.74 -3.16
CA ALA A 27 8.80 -17.14 -1.83
C ALA A 27 7.42 -16.48 -1.59
N SER A 28 6.59 -16.38 -2.62
CA SER A 28 5.34 -15.64 -2.61
C SER A 28 4.15 -16.34 -1.92
N ARG A 29 4.38 -17.30 -1.05
CA ARG A 29 3.35 -17.76 -0.11
C ARG A 29 3.16 -16.76 1.05
N SER A 30 3.28 -15.47 0.77
CA SER A 30 3.12 -14.44 1.76
C SER A 30 1.73 -13.84 1.71
N CYS A 31 1.08 -14.02 2.75
CA CYS A 31 -0.18 -13.50 3.27
C CYS A 31 -0.90 -12.39 2.53
N ALA A 32 -2.10 -12.74 2.12
CA ALA A 32 -3.20 -11.82 2.13
C ALA A 32 -3.30 -11.13 3.51
N ALA A 33 -3.75 -9.90 3.54
CA ALA A 33 -4.26 -9.31 4.76
C ALA A 33 -5.31 -10.27 5.32
N ALA A 34 -5.15 -10.66 6.56
CA ALA A 34 -6.19 -11.38 7.24
C ALA A 34 -7.45 -10.50 7.22
N PRO A 35 -8.61 -11.03 6.87
CA PRO A 35 -9.85 -10.37 7.22
C PRO A 35 -9.83 -10.11 8.72
N THR A 36 -10.49 -9.07 9.15
CA THR A 36 -10.74 -8.71 10.53
C THR A 36 -11.23 -9.94 11.31
N THR A 37 -10.30 -10.65 11.93
CA THR A 37 -10.63 -11.76 12.79
C THR A 37 -10.41 -11.35 14.22
N SER A 38 -11.35 -11.74 15.06
CA SER A 38 -11.32 -11.54 16.49
C SER A 38 -9.97 -12.02 17.06
N ALA A 39 -9.50 -11.38 18.12
CA ALA A 39 -8.21 -11.64 18.79
C ALA A 39 -7.98 -13.08 19.26
N LYS A 40 -8.96 -13.97 19.07
CA LYS A 40 -8.91 -15.40 19.45
C LYS A 40 -8.52 -16.32 18.30
N ASP A 41 -8.51 -15.82 17.07
CA ASP A 41 -8.14 -16.66 15.93
C ASP A 41 -6.62 -16.70 15.78
N PRO A 42 -6.03 -17.88 15.55
CA PRO A 42 -4.61 -17.95 15.27
C PRO A 42 -4.29 -17.07 14.06
N PRO A 43 -3.16 -16.35 14.06
CA PRO A 43 -2.77 -15.53 12.93
C PRO A 43 -2.81 -16.37 11.66
N CYS A 44 -3.39 -15.79 10.60
CA CYS A 44 -3.55 -16.42 9.30
C CYS A 44 -2.35 -17.30 8.95
N SER A 45 -2.60 -18.57 8.63
CA SER A 45 -1.62 -19.64 8.40
C SER A 45 -0.61 -19.42 7.26
N ALA A 46 -0.67 -18.26 6.64
CA ALA A 46 0.24 -17.84 5.59
C ALA A 46 1.55 -17.21 6.10
N ARG A 47 1.77 -17.14 7.41
CA ARG A 47 3.05 -16.69 7.97
C ARG A 47 3.97 -17.90 8.14
N ALA A 48 4.99 -17.99 7.30
CA ALA A 48 6.12 -18.88 7.59
C ALA A 48 6.84 -18.39 8.86
N GLU A 49 7.17 -19.30 9.76
CA GLU A 49 8.02 -18.95 10.91
C GLU A 49 9.45 -18.55 10.48
N PRO A 50 10.06 -17.57 11.13
CA PRO A 50 9.50 -16.73 12.20
C PRO A 50 8.54 -15.66 11.64
N PHE A 51 7.37 -15.57 12.23
CA PHE A 51 6.34 -14.59 11.84
C PHE A 51 6.83 -13.16 12.07
N ARG A 52 7.16 -12.45 11.00
CA ARG A 52 7.51 -11.03 11.07
C ARG A 52 6.28 -10.19 10.77
N PRO A 53 6.00 -9.16 11.59
CA PRO A 53 5.02 -8.15 11.24
C PRO A 53 5.31 -7.58 9.83
N LEU A 54 4.29 -7.24 9.06
CA LEU A 54 4.48 -6.66 7.71
C LEU A 54 5.43 -5.46 7.73
N ALA A 55 5.35 -4.64 8.80
CA ALA A 55 6.22 -3.50 9.00
C ALA A 55 7.72 -3.83 9.14
N GLU A 56 8.07 -5.07 9.45
CA GLU A 56 9.46 -5.53 9.63
C GLU A 56 10.02 -6.25 8.39
N ARG A 57 9.18 -6.46 7.37
CA ARG A 57 9.57 -7.13 6.14
C ARG A 57 10.38 -6.19 5.26
N ALA A 58 11.45 -6.72 4.64
CA ALA A 58 12.30 -5.95 3.73
C ALA A 58 11.62 -5.65 2.38
N ASP A 59 10.59 -6.42 2.01
CA ASP A 59 9.81 -6.28 0.77
C ASP A 59 8.54 -5.45 0.95
N VAL A 60 8.35 -4.82 2.11
CA VAL A 60 7.25 -3.88 2.39
C VAL A 60 7.84 -2.53 2.80
N VAL A 61 7.45 -1.49 2.09
CA VAL A 61 7.79 -0.11 2.45
C VAL A 61 6.66 0.44 3.32
N VAL A 62 7.00 0.88 4.52
CA VAL A 62 6.03 1.36 5.51
C VAL A 62 6.22 2.86 5.72
N PHE A 63 5.12 3.59 5.59
CA PHE A 63 5.00 4.99 5.94
C PHE A 63 4.01 5.12 7.09
N ALA A 64 4.36 5.85 8.14
CA ALA A 64 3.45 6.08 9.25
C ALA A 64 3.53 7.51 9.73
N THR A 65 2.39 8.04 10.21
CA THR A 65 2.36 9.31 10.92
C THR A 65 2.86 9.13 12.34
N PRO A 66 3.26 10.19 13.03
CA PRO A 66 3.23 10.21 14.50
C PRO A 66 1.81 9.89 15.02
N PRO A 67 1.66 9.51 16.30
CA PRO A 67 0.34 9.43 16.91
C PRO A 67 -0.43 10.74 16.70
N LEU A 68 -1.71 10.61 16.31
CA LEU A 68 -2.58 11.75 16.05
C LEU A 68 -2.83 12.54 17.35
N ASP A 69 -2.78 13.85 17.25
CA ASP A 69 -3.08 14.79 18.35
C ASP A 69 -4.58 15.03 18.56
N ARG A 70 -5.40 14.65 17.56
CA ARG A 70 -6.86 14.77 17.55
C ARG A 70 -7.47 13.68 16.67
N ASP A 71 -8.77 13.50 16.81
CA ASP A 71 -9.54 12.62 15.94
C ASP A 71 -9.50 13.13 14.49
N LEU A 72 -9.46 12.17 13.56
CA LEU A 72 -9.47 12.43 12.13
C LEU A 72 -10.51 11.52 11.47
N GLU A 73 -11.59 12.13 11.00
CA GLU A 73 -12.64 11.44 10.26
C GLU A 73 -12.32 11.43 8.76
N VAL A 74 -12.39 10.24 8.15
CA VAL A 74 -12.13 10.02 6.72
C VAL A 74 -13.33 9.29 6.13
N ALA A 75 -13.94 9.86 5.07
CA ALA A 75 -15.06 9.21 4.39
C ALA A 75 -15.01 9.45 2.89
N GLY A 76 -14.80 8.39 2.11
CA GLY A 76 -14.78 8.43 0.65
C GLY A 76 -13.62 7.67 0.00
N PRO A 77 -13.34 7.95 -1.29
CA PRO A 77 -12.30 7.28 -2.04
C PRO A 77 -10.90 7.65 -1.55
N VAL A 78 -10.04 6.66 -1.46
CA VAL A 78 -8.64 6.80 -1.06
C VAL A 78 -7.74 6.54 -2.26
N THR A 79 -6.76 7.42 -2.50
CA THR A 79 -5.79 7.22 -3.59
C THR A 79 -4.37 7.39 -3.10
N VAL A 80 -3.47 6.59 -3.70
CA VAL A 80 -2.03 6.67 -3.44
C VAL A 80 -1.33 7.03 -4.73
N GLN A 81 -0.67 8.18 -4.76
CA GLN A 81 0.16 8.59 -5.89
C GLN A 81 1.62 8.27 -5.59
N LEU A 82 2.23 7.45 -6.44
CA LEU A 82 3.61 7.04 -6.29
C LEU A 82 4.44 7.46 -7.51
N TRP A 83 5.65 7.89 -7.23
CA TRP A 83 6.71 7.97 -8.21
C TRP A 83 7.60 6.74 -8.06
N ILE A 84 7.68 5.95 -9.12
CA ILE A 84 8.31 4.62 -9.06
C ILE A 84 9.29 4.40 -10.21
N ALA A 85 10.22 3.47 -10.02
CA ALA A 85 11.00 2.87 -11.09
C ALA A 85 11.21 1.39 -10.79
N SER A 86 11.37 0.58 -11.83
CA SER A 86 11.69 -0.84 -11.75
C SER A 86 12.80 -1.18 -12.72
N ASP A 87 13.57 -2.22 -12.44
CA ASP A 87 14.50 -2.84 -13.40
C ASP A 87 13.83 -3.88 -14.30
N CYS A 88 12.52 -4.09 -14.11
CA CYS A 88 11.71 -5.02 -14.89
C CYS A 88 10.76 -4.28 -15.84
N PRO A 89 10.34 -4.93 -16.96
CA PRO A 89 9.41 -4.33 -17.92
C PRO A 89 7.98 -4.27 -17.43
N ASP A 90 7.64 -5.02 -16.38
CA ASP A 90 6.36 -4.97 -15.68
C ASP A 90 6.55 -5.35 -14.22
N THR A 91 5.68 -4.84 -13.36
CA THR A 91 5.62 -5.16 -11.93
C THR A 91 4.30 -4.66 -11.35
N ASP A 92 3.94 -5.11 -10.16
CA ASP A 92 2.76 -4.64 -9.45
C ASP A 92 3.18 -3.76 -8.25
N PHE A 93 2.33 -2.78 -7.93
CA PHE A 93 2.39 -2.07 -6.67
C PHE A 93 1.05 -2.20 -5.96
N THR A 94 1.11 -2.62 -4.71
CA THR A 94 -0.05 -2.71 -3.81
C THR A 94 0.07 -1.67 -2.72
N ALA A 95 -1.06 -1.15 -2.28
CA ALA A 95 -1.13 -0.20 -1.18
C ALA A 95 -2.19 -0.65 -0.17
N LYS A 96 -1.89 -0.50 1.13
CA LYS A 96 -2.81 -0.78 2.24
C LYS A 96 -2.84 0.39 3.19
N LEU A 97 -4.04 0.90 3.47
CA LEU A 97 -4.25 1.90 4.52
C LEU A 97 -4.61 1.17 5.81
N ILE A 98 -3.88 1.47 6.85
CA ILE A 98 -3.95 0.78 8.13
C ILE A 98 -4.17 1.79 9.24
N ASP A 99 -5.14 1.50 10.12
CA ASP A 99 -5.33 2.19 11.39
C ASP A 99 -4.53 1.44 12.47
N VAL A 100 -3.54 2.10 13.03
CA VAL A 100 -2.71 1.54 14.10
C VAL A 100 -3.23 2.05 15.44
N HIS A 101 -3.88 1.15 16.18
CA HIS A 101 -4.39 1.39 17.51
C HIS A 101 -3.27 1.27 18.55
N PRO A 102 -3.18 2.20 19.52
CA PRO A 102 -2.22 2.08 20.61
C PRO A 102 -2.53 0.89 21.52
N PRO A 103 -1.56 0.44 22.33
CA PRO A 103 -1.82 -0.57 23.35
C PRO A 103 -2.99 -0.20 24.28
N ASN A 104 -3.84 -1.19 24.56
CA ASN A 104 -4.98 -1.06 25.47
C ASN A 104 -5.18 -2.37 26.24
N GLU A 105 -6.21 -2.45 27.07
CA GLU A 105 -6.49 -3.61 27.93
C GLU A 105 -6.75 -4.88 27.09
N ASP A 106 -7.52 -4.78 25.98
CA ASP A 106 -7.83 -5.91 25.12
C ASP A 106 -6.65 -6.30 24.20
N TYR A 107 -5.84 -5.32 23.81
CA TYR A 107 -4.69 -5.46 22.92
C TYR A 107 -3.43 -4.85 23.53
N PRO A 108 -2.75 -5.55 24.47
CA PRO A 108 -1.59 -5.01 25.20
C PRO A 108 -0.39 -4.64 24.32
N LYS A 109 -0.34 -5.12 23.08
CA LYS A 109 0.69 -4.78 22.09
C LYS A 109 0.21 -3.80 21.03
N GLY A 110 -1.01 -3.25 21.20
CA GLY A 110 -1.69 -2.51 20.14
C GLY A 110 -2.23 -3.43 19.05
N PHE A 111 -2.92 -2.81 18.10
CA PHE A 111 -3.59 -3.50 17.01
C PHE A 111 -3.42 -2.69 15.72
N ALA A 112 -3.18 -3.36 14.59
CA ALA A 112 -3.08 -2.74 13.27
C ALA A 112 -4.21 -3.27 12.38
N MET A 113 -5.20 -2.42 12.12
CA MET A 113 -6.39 -2.76 11.35
C MET A 113 -6.20 -2.33 9.89
N ASN A 114 -6.23 -3.28 8.95
CA ASN A 114 -6.28 -2.98 7.54
C ASN A 114 -7.69 -2.45 7.18
N LEU A 115 -7.76 -1.20 6.74
CA LEU A 115 -9.02 -0.55 6.39
C LEU A 115 -9.38 -0.77 4.93
N THR A 116 -8.43 -0.60 4.05
CA THR A 116 -8.63 -0.70 2.62
C THR A 116 -7.32 -0.98 1.91
N GLU A 117 -7.41 -1.57 0.73
CA GLU A 117 -6.27 -1.93 -0.09
C GLU A 117 -6.56 -1.77 -1.58
N GLY A 118 -5.51 -1.71 -2.39
CA GLY A 118 -5.60 -1.65 -3.83
C GLY A 118 -4.32 -2.11 -4.49
N ILE A 119 -4.38 -2.33 -5.80
CA ILE A 119 -3.27 -2.76 -6.63
C ILE A 119 -3.29 -2.01 -7.96
N LEU A 120 -2.10 -1.77 -8.50
CA LEU A 120 -1.91 -1.40 -9.89
C LEU A 120 -0.84 -2.28 -10.51
N ARG A 121 -1.19 -2.98 -11.60
CA ARG A 121 -0.22 -3.62 -12.49
C ARG A 121 0.33 -2.57 -13.45
N CYS A 122 1.64 -2.35 -13.42
CA CYS A 122 2.26 -1.19 -14.08
C CYS A 122 2.07 -1.13 -15.59
N ARG A 123 1.84 -2.26 -16.25
CA ARG A 123 1.49 -2.25 -17.69
C ARG A 123 0.18 -1.53 -17.97
N TYR A 124 -0.72 -1.40 -16.99
CA TYR A 124 -2.02 -0.72 -17.10
C TYR A 124 -2.03 0.70 -16.51
N ARG A 125 -0.86 1.28 -16.20
CA ARG A 125 -0.75 2.61 -15.60
C ARG A 125 -1.37 3.74 -16.42
N ASP A 126 -1.36 3.59 -17.74
CA ASP A 126 -1.85 4.63 -18.66
C ASP A 126 -3.26 4.28 -19.22
N SER A 127 -3.60 2.99 -19.33
CA SER A 127 -4.88 2.52 -19.87
C SER A 127 -5.16 1.09 -19.42
N TRP A 128 -6.37 0.82 -18.98
CA TRP A 128 -6.85 -0.53 -18.66
C TRP A 128 -7.09 -1.41 -19.91
N GLU A 129 -7.29 -0.79 -21.07
CA GLU A 129 -7.56 -1.49 -22.33
C GLU A 129 -6.31 -1.77 -23.15
N GLN A 130 -5.32 -0.90 -23.04
CA GLN A 130 -4.08 -0.96 -23.84
C GLN A 130 -2.85 -1.05 -22.92
N PRO A 131 -2.38 -2.27 -22.64
CA PRO A 131 -1.21 -2.44 -21.80
C PRO A 131 0.04 -1.87 -22.46
N SER A 132 0.87 -1.20 -21.67
CA SER A 132 2.14 -0.63 -22.11
C SER A 132 3.24 -0.98 -21.10
N LEU A 133 4.26 -1.71 -21.56
CA LEU A 133 5.36 -2.14 -20.70
C LEU A 133 6.19 -0.94 -20.24
N MET A 134 6.80 -1.07 -19.08
CA MET A 134 7.75 -0.10 -18.55
C MET A 134 9.09 -0.20 -19.25
N VAL A 135 9.78 0.93 -19.36
CA VAL A 135 11.20 0.95 -19.71
C VAL A 135 11.99 0.80 -18.40
N PRO A 136 12.81 -0.26 -18.26
CA PRO A 136 13.61 -0.47 -17.06
C PRO A 136 14.42 0.75 -16.66
N GLY A 137 14.35 1.13 -15.39
CA GLY A 137 15.06 2.28 -14.83
C GLY A 137 14.41 3.65 -15.04
N LYS A 138 13.42 3.78 -15.94
CA LYS A 138 12.68 5.02 -16.13
C LYS A 138 11.74 5.27 -14.95
N VAL A 139 11.63 6.53 -14.53
CA VAL A 139 10.71 6.96 -13.47
C VAL A 139 9.32 7.22 -14.06
N TYR A 140 8.29 6.73 -13.36
CA TYR A 140 6.89 6.89 -13.71
C TYR A 140 6.10 7.41 -12.51
N ALA A 141 5.12 8.26 -12.77
CA ALA A 141 4.07 8.57 -11.82
C ALA A 141 2.93 7.55 -12.01
N ILE A 142 2.47 6.94 -10.93
CA ILE A 142 1.34 6.00 -10.94
C ILE A 142 0.34 6.38 -9.86
N THR A 143 -0.92 6.00 -10.07
CA THR A 143 -2.00 6.18 -9.09
C THR A 143 -2.61 4.81 -8.76
N ILE A 144 -2.64 4.47 -7.49
CA ILE A 144 -3.31 3.28 -6.98
C ILE A 144 -4.61 3.74 -6.33
N GLU A 145 -5.74 3.30 -6.86
CA GLU A 145 -7.06 3.53 -6.27
C GLU A 145 -7.35 2.42 -5.26
N LEU A 146 -7.63 2.80 -4.02
CA LEU A 146 -8.09 1.90 -2.97
C LEU A 146 -9.62 1.96 -2.88
N PHE A 147 -10.23 0.91 -2.31
CA PHE A 147 -11.66 0.96 -2.04
C PHE A 147 -12.01 2.13 -1.10
N PRO A 148 -13.18 2.77 -1.31
CA PRO A 148 -13.65 3.82 -0.42
C PRO A 148 -13.72 3.33 1.02
N VAL A 149 -13.43 4.21 1.96
CA VAL A 149 -13.42 3.92 3.40
C VAL A 149 -14.21 4.95 4.17
N GLY A 150 -14.87 4.52 5.26
CA GLY A 150 -15.40 5.39 6.30
C GLY A 150 -14.77 4.98 7.62
N ASN A 151 -13.93 5.82 8.20
CA ASN A 151 -13.22 5.53 9.44
C ASN A 151 -12.97 6.78 10.27
N LEU A 152 -13.05 6.63 11.59
CA LEU A 152 -12.59 7.61 12.56
C LEU A 152 -11.26 7.14 13.15
N PHE A 153 -10.17 7.75 12.73
CA PHE A 153 -8.89 7.57 13.41
C PHE A 153 -8.91 8.40 14.71
N SER A 154 -8.99 7.72 15.82
CA SER A 154 -9.04 8.39 17.13
C SER A 154 -7.69 9.01 17.50
N ARG A 155 -7.73 10.01 18.37
CA ARG A 155 -6.53 10.56 18.99
C ARG A 155 -5.64 9.46 19.56
N GLY A 156 -4.33 9.53 19.30
CA GLY A 156 -3.35 8.53 19.70
C GLY A 156 -3.17 7.37 18.70
N HIS A 157 -4.09 7.18 17.75
CA HIS A 157 -3.89 6.26 16.64
C HIS A 157 -2.85 6.80 15.65
N GLN A 158 -2.36 5.94 14.77
CA GLN A 158 -1.48 6.34 13.67
C GLN A 158 -2.05 5.87 12.34
N LEU A 159 -1.96 6.72 11.32
CA LEU A 159 -2.19 6.28 9.96
C LEU A 159 -0.92 5.61 9.46
N ARG A 160 -1.07 4.40 8.91
CA ARG A 160 0.03 3.67 8.29
C ARG A 160 -0.35 3.27 6.86
N LEU A 161 0.60 3.48 5.94
CA LEU A 161 0.50 3.06 4.55
C LEU A 161 1.59 2.05 4.27
N ASP A 162 1.20 0.83 3.91
CA ASP A 162 2.12 -0.22 3.51
C ASP A 162 2.09 -0.36 1.98
N ILE A 163 3.25 -0.30 1.35
CA ILE A 163 3.43 -0.50 -0.09
C ILE A 163 4.27 -1.74 -0.33
N SER A 164 3.78 -2.63 -1.19
CA SER A 164 4.52 -3.83 -1.61
C SER A 164 4.28 -4.14 -3.09
N SER A 165 4.90 -5.19 -3.61
CA SER A 165 4.74 -5.63 -5.01
C SER A 165 3.94 -6.92 -5.14
N SER A 166 3.32 -7.39 -4.06
CA SER A 166 2.47 -8.57 -4.07
C SER A 166 1.48 -8.53 -2.90
N ASN A 167 0.29 -9.06 -3.11
CA ASN A 167 -0.71 -9.28 -2.08
C ASN A 167 -1.44 -10.62 -2.33
N PHE A 168 -0.64 -11.65 -2.60
CA PHE A 168 -1.17 -13.01 -2.80
C PHE A 168 -1.72 -13.58 -1.48
N PRO A 169 -2.84 -14.30 -1.49
CA PRO A 169 -3.61 -14.76 -2.66
C PRO A 169 -4.76 -13.84 -3.07
N HIS A 170 -4.87 -12.62 -2.50
CA HIS A 170 -5.93 -11.69 -2.83
C HIS A 170 -5.84 -11.23 -4.30
N PHE A 171 -4.63 -11.00 -4.77
CA PHE A 171 -4.29 -10.72 -6.17
C PHE A 171 -3.26 -11.72 -6.66
N ASP A 172 -3.28 -12.02 -7.96
CA ASP A 172 -2.25 -12.87 -8.58
C ASP A 172 -0.88 -12.24 -8.53
N VAL A 173 0.15 -13.11 -8.60
CA VAL A 173 1.54 -12.68 -8.65
C VAL A 173 1.90 -12.25 -10.06
N ASN A 174 2.47 -11.06 -10.21
CA ASN A 174 3.08 -10.62 -11.45
C ASN A 174 4.45 -11.30 -11.62
N PRO A 175 4.71 -11.99 -12.75
CA PRO A 175 6.01 -12.60 -13.02
C PRO A 175 7.12 -11.57 -13.28
N ASN A 176 6.81 -10.28 -13.41
CA ASN A 176 7.70 -9.16 -13.70
C ASN A 176 8.45 -9.27 -15.04
N SER A 177 8.14 -10.26 -15.85
CA SER A 177 8.82 -10.54 -17.12
C SER A 177 8.29 -9.73 -18.30
N GLY A 178 7.09 -9.16 -18.16
CA GLY A 178 6.39 -8.50 -19.26
C GLY A 178 5.71 -9.47 -20.24
N GLU A 179 5.70 -10.76 -19.93
CA GLU A 179 4.95 -11.78 -20.69
C GLU A 179 3.45 -11.47 -20.74
N PRO A 180 2.71 -12.08 -21.69
CA PRO A 180 1.25 -12.00 -21.69
C PRO A 180 0.66 -12.44 -20.36
N GLU A 181 -0.54 -11.91 -20.02
CA GLU A 181 -1.21 -12.30 -18.79
C GLU A 181 -1.46 -13.81 -18.72
N GLY A 182 -1.25 -14.36 -17.52
CA GLY A 182 -1.37 -15.80 -17.27
C GLY A 182 -0.13 -16.61 -17.66
N ALA A 183 0.81 -16.06 -18.39
CA ALA A 183 2.09 -16.70 -18.64
C ALA A 183 3.04 -16.46 -17.46
N MET A 184 3.69 -17.54 -16.99
CA MET A 184 4.68 -17.50 -15.91
C MET A 184 5.91 -18.34 -16.27
N GLU A 185 6.35 -18.26 -17.53
CA GLU A 185 7.44 -19.09 -18.03
C GLU A 185 8.81 -18.59 -17.55
N HIS A 186 8.97 -17.27 -17.45
CA HIS A 186 10.24 -16.63 -17.11
C HIS A 186 10.10 -15.59 -15.98
N PRO A 187 9.69 -15.99 -14.78
CA PRO A 187 9.51 -15.05 -13.67
C PRO A 187 10.85 -14.39 -13.28
N ARG A 188 10.78 -13.11 -12.94
CA ARG A 188 11.93 -12.28 -12.57
C ARG A 188 11.74 -11.66 -11.19
N ILE A 189 12.84 -11.43 -10.48
CA ILE A 189 12.84 -10.60 -9.28
C ILE A 189 12.91 -9.14 -9.72
N ALA A 190 11.93 -8.32 -9.30
CA ALA A 190 11.93 -6.90 -9.58
C ALA A 190 12.58 -6.11 -8.44
N HIS A 191 13.50 -5.23 -8.77
CA HIS A 191 14.05 -4.23 -7.84
C HIS A 191 13.31 -2.92 -8.03
N ASN A 192 12.24 -2.76 -7.27
CA ASN A 192 11.37 -1.60 -7.31
C ASN A 192 11.88 -0.48 -6.42
N ARG A 193 11.71 0.77 -6.88
CA ARG A 193 12.07 1.98 -6.13
C ARG A 193 10.84 2.87 -6.02
N ILE A 194 10.68 3.48 -4.85
CA ILE A 194 9.68 4.52 -4.60
C ILE A 194 10.44 5.80 -4.25
N PHE A 195 10.09 6.88 -4.93
CA PHE A 195 10.69 8.20 -4.71
C PHE A 195 9.77 9.03 -3.83
N VAL A 196 10.38 9.81 -2.92
CA VAL A 196 9.66 10.67 -1.96
C VAL A 196 10.37 12.02 -1.82
N ASP A 197 11.17 12.38 -2.82
CA ASP A 197 11.87 13.67 -2.87
C ASP A 197 10.96 14.80 -3.40
N ALA A 198 11.45 16.03 -3.39
CA ALA A 198 10.66 17.19 -3.82
C ALA A 198 10.32 17.18 -5.32
N ALA A 199 11.13 16.51 -6.15
CA ALA A 199 10.86 16.36 -7.59
C ALA A 199 9.88 15.21 -7.88
N HIS A 200 9.78 14.25 -6.96
CA HIS A 200 8.96 13.06 -7.07
C HIS A 200 8.14 12.84 -5.78
N PRO A 201 7.14 13.69 -5.53
CA PRO A 201 6.42 13.73 -4.26
C PRO A 201 5.34 12.62 -4.18
N SER A 202 5.75 11.39 -3.86
CA SER A 202 4.78 10.33 -3.56
C SER A 202 3.97 10.69 -2.32
N HIS A 203 2.63 10.49 -2.37
CA HIS A 203 1.73 10.87 -1.28
C HIS A 203 0.44 10.05 -1.28
N LEU A 204 -0.21 10.05 -0.11
CA LEU A 204 -1.55 9.50 0.11
C LEU A 204 -2.55 10.67 0.09
N VAL A 205 -3.67 10.50 -0.59
CA VAL A 205 -4.79 11.42 -0.62
C VAL A 205 -5.97 10.81 0.14
N LEU A 206 -6.42 11.52 1.18
CA LEU A 206 -7.53 11.11 2.03
C LEU A 206 -8.67 12.13 1.97
N PRO A 207 -9.93 11.67 1.86
CA PRO A 207 -11.12 12.51 1.96
C PRO A 207 -11.45 12.79 3.44
N VAL A 208 -10.81 13.81 4.00
CA VAL A 208 -11.00 14.21 5.42
C VAL A 208 -12.27 15.01 5.58
N ILE A 209 -13.11 14.65 6.55
CA ILE A 209 -14.27 15.41 6.97
C ILE A 209 -13.82 16.51 7.94
N PRO A 210 -14.13 17.78 7.67
CA PRO A 210 -13.78 18.86 8.60
C PRO A 210 -14.50 18.70 9.94
N PRO A 211 -13.85 18.98 11.07
CA PRO A 211 -14.52 18.93 12.37
C PRO A 211 -15.65 19.97 12.45
N GLY A 212 -16.84 19.55 12.87
CA GLY A 212 -17.98 20.43 13.14
C GLY A 212 -18.88 20.73 11.93
N THR A 213 -18.91 19.88 10.90
CA THR A 213 -19.96 19.91 9.85
C THR A 213 -21.16 19.05 10.22
#